data_bdc1b5c891051be788efb68fb725216e
#
_entry.id   bdc1b5c891051be788efb68fb725216e
#
_cell.length_a   1.000
_cell.length_b   1.000
_cell.length_c   1.000
_cell.angle_alpha   90.00
_cell.angle_beta   90.00
_cell.angle_gamma   90.00
#
_symmetry.space_group_name_H-M   'P 1'
#
loop_
_entity.id
_entity.type
_entity.pdbx_description
1 polymer ?
#
loop_
_entity_poly.entity_id
_entity_poly.type
_entity_poly.pdbx_seq_one_letter_code
_entity_poly.pdbx_strand_id
1 'polypeptide(L)'
;LRKHNIQIGNQTLLNDYFTEARGNNYFYGEIHILHEQIKPESGRSGLAPTPESLKLWDLLRVKFVELKKLYNVANEAKRAVKSILDLTDKATSPDYSEEEVQTHKNNIKPATEKFEKIETKAEELASTQKVVELYKKELEEKKKIKSEPKPKTKPVSTNDSDSSPVVKPIPKPVDVFAPLQETLSPKEVWLVRRVFKSFSDNCPEANKKLIEELKIMVVRDLAKK
;
A
#
# COMPACT_ATOMS: atom_id res chain seq x y z
N LEU A 1 -3.23 -21.81 13.14
CA LEU A 1 -3.77 -22.18 14.42
C LEU A 1 -2.66 -22.81 15.26
N ARG A 2 -2.57 -22.46 16.57
CA ARG A 2 -1.51 -22.95 17.46
C ARG A 2 -2.05 -23.35 18.83
N LYS A 3 -1.44 -24.39 19.41
CA LYS A 3 -1.61 -24.76 20.81
C LYS A 3 -0.24 -25.12 21.42
N HIS A 4 0.14 -24.50 22.55
CA HIS A 4 1.45 -24.68 23.20
C HIS A 4 2.63 -24.59 22.21
N ASN A 5 2.64 -23.57 21.35
CA ASN A 5 3.61 -23.36 20.26
C ASN A 5 3.61 -24.44 19.14
N ILE A 6 2.73 -25.44 19.21
CA ILE A 6 2.57 -26.44 18.16
C ILE A 6 1.59 -25.91 17.11
N GLN A 7 2.01 -25.91 15.86
CA GLN A 7 1.12 -25.58 14.74
C GLN A 7 0.13 -26.73 14.50
N ILE A 8 -1.14 -26.35 14.27
CA ILE A 8 -2.24 -27.25 13.95
C ILE A 8 -2.73 -26.89 12.56
N GLY A 9 -2.78 -27.89 11.67
CA GLY A 9 -3.15 -27.69 10.28
C GLY A 9 -2.10 -26.94 9.45
N ASN A 10 -2.41 -26.78 8.20
CA ASN A 10 -1.62 -26.01 7.25
C ASN A 10 -2.26 -24.64 6.98
N GLN A 11 -1.72 -23.90 6.04
CA GLN A 11 -2.22 -22.59 5.64
C GLN A 11 -3.64 -22.61 5.04
N THR A 12 -4.15 -23.78 4.64
CA THR A 12 -5.48 -23.93 4.04
C THR A 12 -6.56 -24.29 5.05
N LEU A 13 -6.19 -24.63 6.31
CA LEU A 13 -7.12 -25.08 7.36
C LEU A 13 -8.31 -24.10 7.58
N LEU A 14 -8.08 -22.83 7.40
CA LEU A 14 -9.08 -21.78 7.65
C LEU A 14 -9.74 -21.26 6.35
N ASN A 15 -9.43 -21.83 5.19
CA ASN A 15 -9.96 -21.35 3.92
C ASN A 15 -11.49 -21.42 3.85
N ASP A 16 -12.10 -22.46 4.42
CA ASP A 16 -13.55 -22.70 4.39
C ASP A 16 -14.36 -21.68 5.22
N TYR A 17 -13.67 -20.91 6.07
CA TYR A 17 -14.29 -19.82 6.83
C TYR A 17 -14.40 -18.53 6.03
N PHE A 18 -13.66 -18.40 4.93
CA PHE A 18 -13.80 -17.30 3.98
C PHE A 18 -14.76 -17.73 2.85
N THR A 19 -15.65 -16.84 2.45
CA THR A 19 -16.55 -17.08 1.31
C THR A 19 -15.80 -17.34 0.02
N GLU A 20 -14.59 -16.78 -0.11
CA GLU A 20 -13.69 -17.01 -1.20
C GLU A 20 -12.35 -17.48 -0.60
N ALA A 21 -11.82 -18.62 -1.05
CA ALA A 21 -10.58 -19.20 -0.53
C ALA A 21 -9.38 -18.20 -0.56
N ARG A 22 -9.34 -17.32 -1.56
CA ARG A 22 -8.33 -16.25 -1.65
C ARG A 22 -8.41 -15.21 -0.52
N GLY A 23 -9.56 -15.13 0.19
CA GLY A 23 -9.71 -14.22 1.33
C GLY A 23 -8.69 -14.46 2.42
N ASN A 24 -8.28 -15.71 2.62
CA ASN A 24 -7.23 -16.10 3.57
C ASN A 24 -5.87 -15.43 3.29
N ASN A 25 -5.55 -15.13 2.03
CA ASN A 25 -4.29 -14.52 1.65
C ASN A 25 -4.17 -13.02 2.00
N TYR A 26 -5.26 -12.39 2.41
CA TYR A 26 -5.29 -10.97 2.77
C TYR A 26 -5.11 -10.71 4.26
N PHE A 27 -5.15 -11.78 5.06
CA PHE A 27 -4.99 -11.69 6.50
C PHE A 27 -3.78 -12.49 6.94
N TYR A 28 -2.99 -11.89 7.81
CA TYR A 28 -1.86 -12.53 8.44
C TYR A 28 -2.02 -12.44 9.95
N GLY A 29 -1.91 -13.59 10.62
CA GLY A 29 -2.07 -13.63 12.07
C GLY A 29 -1.97 -15.05 12.62
N GLU A 30 -2.02 -15.15 13.93
CA GLU A 30 -1.99 -16.42 14.64
C GLU A 30 -3.19 -16.50 15.59
N ILE A 31 -3.76 -17.69 15.70
CA ILE A 31 -4.82 -18.00 16.65
C ILE A 31 -4.24 -18.99 17.67
N HIS A 32 -4.12 -18.55 18.92
CA HIS A 32 -3.60 -19.35 19.99
C HIS A 32 -4.74 -19.94 20.81
N ILE A 33 -4.78 -21.28 20.93
CA ILE A 33 -5.75 -22.01 21.73
C ILE A 33 -5.19 -22.15 23.14
N LEU A 34 -5.85 -21.50 24.10
CA LEU A 34 -5.49 -21.56 25.52
C LEU A 34 -6.27 -22.64 26.28
N HIS A 35 -7.45 -23.03 25.77
CA HIS A 35 -8.34 -23.98 26.45
C HIS A 35 -7.75 -25.38 26.48
N GLU A 36 -7.61 -25.97 27.69
CA GLU A 36 -6.90 -27.24 27.90
C GLU A 36 -7.55 -28.43 27.19
N GLN A 37 -8.90 -28.50 27.20
CA GLN A 37 -9.66 -29.62 26.64
C GLN A 37 -9.66 -29.67 25.11
N ILE A 38 -9.32 -28.56 24.43
CA ILE A 38 -9.17 -28.54 22.98
C ILE A 38 -7.81 -29.13 22.63
N LYS A 39 -7.79 -30.31 22.04
CA LYS A 39 -6.57 -31.03 21.65
C LYS A 39 -6.44 -31.11 20.15
N PRO A 40 -5.21 -31.08 19.61
CA PRO A 40 -4.99 -31.40 18.21
C PRO A 40 -5.26 -32.89 17.95
N GLU A 41 -5.64 -33.23 16.74
CA GLU A 41 -5.64 -34.62 16.25
C GLU A 41 -4.24 -35.21 16.27
N SER A 42 -4.11 -36.54 16.25
CA SER A 42 -2.83 -37.24 16.24
C SER A 42 -1.92 -36.81 15.09
N GLY A 43 -2.50 -36.58 13.91
CA GLY A 43 -1.81 -36.07 12.71
C GLY A 43 -1.63 -34.55 12.66
N ARG A 44 -2.10 -33.81 13.67
CA ARG A 44 -2.08 -32.34 13.71
C ARG A 44 -2.71 -31.65 12.50
N SER A 45 -3.52 -32.36 11.72
CA SER A 45 -4.26 -31.82 10.56
C SER A 45 -5.40 -30.89 10.97
N GLY A 46 -5.92 -31.09 12.19
CA GLY A 46 -7.03 -30.34 12.77
C GLY A 46 -7.11 -30.47 14.28
N LEU A 47 -8.28 -30.17 14.81
CA LEU A 47 -8.62 -30.34 16.23
C LEU A 47 -9.47 -31.59 16.42
N ALA A 48 -9.20 -32.35 17.47
CA ALA A 48 -10.03 -33.48 17.87
C ALA A 48 -11.49 -33.01 18.05
N PRO A 49 -12.47 -33.77 17.55
CA PRO A 49 -13.88 -33.39 17.60
C PRO A 49 -14.43 -33.51 19.03
N THR A 50 -14.33 -32.42 19.79
CA THR A 50 -14.90 -32.27 21.12
C THR A 50 -15.94 -31.15 21.14
N PRO A 51 -16.89 -31.11 22.08
CA PRO A 51 -17.84 -30.02 22.20
C PRO A 51 -17.17 -28.64 22.26
N GLU A 52 -15.99 -28.56 22.90
CA GLU A 52 -15.21 -27.33 23.06
C GLU A 52 -14.57 -26.92 21.71
N SER A 53 -14.08 -27.87 20.93
CA SER A 53 -13.52 -27.59 19.60
C SER A 53 -14.60 -27.13 18.64
N LEU A 54 -15.82 -27.69 18.70
CA LEU A 54 -16.94 -27.24 17.88
C LEU A 54 -17.33 -25.80 18.23
N LYS A 55 -17.42 -25.47 19.53
CA LYS A 55 -17.67 -24.07 19.96
C LYS A 55 -16.59 -23.11 19.46
N LEU A 56 -15.31 -23.53 19.47
CA LEU A 56 -14.24 -22.72 18.93
C LEU A 56 -14.45 -22.47 17.43
N TRP A 57 -14.80 -23.50 16.66
CA TRP A 57 -15.08 -23.36 15.23
C TRP A 57 -16.22 -22.37 14.96
N ASP A 58 -17.29 -22.42 15.73
CA ASP A 58 -18.41 -21.48 15.62
C ASP A 58 -18.00 -20.04 15.92
N LEU A 59 -17.21 -19.84 16.97
CA LEU A 59 -16.64 -18.51 17.30
C LEU A 59 -15.74 -17.99 16.19
N LEU A 60 -14.90 -18.85 15.59
CA LEU A 60 -14.07 -18.48 14.47
C LEU A 60 -14.90 -18.08 13.26
N ARG A 61 -15.97 -18.80 12.92
CA ARG A 61 -16.90 -18.41 11.83
C ARG A 61 -17.40 -16.99 11.99
N VAL A 62 -17.85 -16.62 13.20
CA VAL A 62 -18.32 -15.25 13.49
C VAL A 62 -17.19 -14.24 13.23
N LYS A 63 -15.98 -14.52 13.73
CA LYS A 63 -14.82 -13.63 13.54
C LYS A 63 -14.40 -13.49 12.08
N PHE A 64 -14.47 -14.56 11.31
CA PHE A 64 -14.13 -14.51 9.88
C PHE A 64 -15.17 -13.72 9.06
N VAL A 65 -16.44 -13.71 9.48
CA VAL A 65 -17.44 -12.82 8.89
C VAL A 65 -17.09 -11.34 9.15
N GLU A 66 -16.65 -11.01 10.37
CA GLU A 66 -16.17 -9.66 10.69
C GLU A 66 -14.95 -9.28 9.86
N LEU A 67 -13.96 -10.17 9.71
CA LEU A 67 -12.78 -9.95 8.87
C LEU A 67 -13.17 -9.71 7.41
N LYS A 68 -14.14 -10.46 6.88
CA LYS A 68 -14.65 -10.25 5.52
C LYS A 68 -15.27 -8.85 5.36
N LYS A 69 -16.09 -8.41 6.33
CA LYS A 69 -16.66 -7.05 6.32
C LYS A 69 -15.54 -6.00 6.31
N LEU A 70 -14.54 -6.17 7.18
CA LEU A 70 -13.37 -5.29 7.25
C LEU A 70 -12.63 -5.21 5.90
N TYR A 71 -12.36 -6.35 5.28
CA TYR A 71 -11.70 -6.41 3.98
C TYR A 71 -12.48 -5.69 2.88
N ASN A 72 -13.79 -5.91 2.82
CA ASN A 72 -14.64 -5.29 1.80
C ASN A 72 -14.66 -3.76 1.98
N VAL A 73 -14.89 -3.27 3.20
CA VAL A 73 -14.90 -1.83 3.51
C VAL A 73 -13.53 -1.20 3.21
N ALA A 74 -12.44 -1.86 3.57
CA ALA A 74 -11.08 -1.39 3.27
C ALA A 74 -10.83 -1.24 1.76
N ASN A 75 -11.26 -2.23 0.96
CA ASN A 75 -11.13 -2.17 -0.48
C ASN A 75 -12.01 -1.11 -1.14
N GLU A 76 -13.24 -0.96 -0.67
CA GLU A 76 -14.15 0.09 -1.15
C GLU A 76 -13.57 1.47 -0.84
N ALA A 77 -13.10 1.72 0.39
CA ALA A 77 -12.48 2.97 0.81
C ALA A 77 -11.22 3.27 -0.03
N LYS A 78 -10.34 2.29 -0.20
CA LYS A 78 -9.12 2.42 -1.02
C LYS A 78 -9.43 2.82 -2.46
N ARG A 79 -10.44 2.18 -3.07
CA ARG A 79 -10.86 2.48 -4.46
C ARG A 79 -11.47 3.88 -4.56
N ALA A 80 -12.30 4.28 -3.58
CA ALA A 80 -12.92 5.60 -3.56
C ALA A 80 -11.86 6.70 -3.41
N VAL A 81 -10.92 6.56 -2.46
CA VAL A 81 -9.80 7.50 -2.28
C VAL A 81 -8.96 7.61 -3.54
N LYS A 82 -8.59 6.48 -4.15
CA LYS A 82 -7.84 6.47 -5.40
C LYS A 82 -8.59 7.20 -6.51
N SER A 83 -9.90 6.95 -6.67
CA SER A 83 -10.72 7.62 -7.68
C SER A 83 -10.78 9.14 -7.47
N ILE A 84 -10.93 9.60 -6.21
CA ILE A 84 -10.92 11.02 -5.89
C ILE A 84 -9.59 11.66 -6.24
N LEU A 85 -8.48 11.01 -5.89
CA LEU A 85 -7.13 11.51 -6.17
C LEU A 85 -6.86 11.56 -7.69
N ASP A 86 -7.18 10.50 -8.41
CA ASP A 86 -7.01 10.43 -9.86
C ASP A 86 -7.84 11.52 -10.58
N LEU A 87 -9.08 11.76 -10.15
CA LEU A 87 -9.93 12.84 -10.69
C LEU A 87 -9.38 14.22 -10.34
N THR A 88 -8.86 14.40 -9.13
CA THR A 88 -8.24 15.66 -8.71
C THR A 88 -6.99 15.95 -9.53
N ASP A 89 -6.16 14.93 -9.80
CA ASP A 89 -4.96 15.07 -10.62
C ASP A 89 -5.29 15.46 -12.05
N LYS A 90 -6.29 14.81 -12.66
CA LYS A 90 -6.77 15.15 -14.01
C LYS A 90 -7.38 16.54 -14.07
N ALA A 91 -8.13 16.96 -13.04
CA ALA A 91 -8.73 18.28 -12.96
C ALA A 91 -7.72 19.43 -12.78
N THR A 92 -6.48 19.11 -12.38
CA THR A 92 -5.40 20.10 -12.17
C THR A 92 -4.26 19.99 -13.20
N SER A 93 -4.28 18.97 -14.05
CA SER A 93 -3.25 18.75 -15.07
C SER A 93 -3.47 19.69 -16.27
N PRO A 94 -2.40 20.31 -16.79
CA PRO A 94 -2.46 21.14 -17.99
C PRO A 94 -2.64 20.33 -19.29
N ASP A 95 -2.58 19.01 -19.22
CA ASP A 95 -2.62 18.11 -20.39
C ASP A 95 -4.05 17.88 -20.92
N TYR A 96 -5.08 18.33 -20.17
CA TYR A 96 -6.48 18.14 -20.51
C TYR A 96 -7.12 19.45 -21.01
N SER A 97 -8.08 19.32 -21.93
CA SER A 97 -8.87 20.45 -22.40
C SER A 97 -9.76 21.02 -21.27
N GLU A 98 -10.20 22.27 -21.41
CA GLU A 98 -11.07 22.91 -20.42
C GLU A 98 -12.36 22.12 -20.16
N GLU A 99 -12.95 21.53 -21.22
CA GLU A 99 -14.16 20.70 -21.11
C GLU A 99 -13.91 19.41 -20.33
N GLU A 100 -12.78 18.74 -20.56
CA GLU A 100 -12.38 17.54 -19.82
C GLU A 100 -12.09 17.86 -18.35
N VAL A 101 -11.39 18.96 -18.08
CA VAL A 101 -11.13 19.47 -16.73
C VAL A 101 -12.44 19.73 -15.99
N GLN A 102 -13.41 20.36 -16.63
CA GLN A 102 -14.72 20.61 -16.03
C GLN A 102 -15.49 19.30 -15.77
N THR A 103 -15.41 18.34 -16.67
CA THR A 103 -16.00 17.01 -16.50
C THR A 103 -15.37 16.27 -15.32
N HIS A 104 -14.03 16.31 -15.17
CA HIS A 104 -13.34 15.72 -14.04
C HIS A 104 -13.73 16.38 -12.72
N LYS A 105 -13.83 17.71 -12.65
CA LYS A 105 -14.32 18.45 -11.48
C LYS A 105 -15.73 18.03 -11.08
N ASN A 106 -16.64 17.89 -12.05
CA ASN A 106 -18.01 17.45 -11.78
C ASN A 106 -18.08 16.02 -11.22
N ASN A 107 -17.13 15.15 -11.60
CA ASN A 107 -17.06 13.77 -11.13
C ASN A 107 -16.42 13.61 -9.73
N ILE A 108 -15.75 14.63 -9.21
CA ILE A 108 -15.16 14.60 -7.84
C ILE A 108 -16.27 14.53 -6.79
N LYS A 109 -17.35 15.29 -6.94
CA LYS A 109 -18.46 15.33 -5.97
C LYS A 109 -19.08 13.95 -5.77
N PRO A 110 -19.56 13.23 -6.82
CA PRO A 110 -20.13 11.89 -6.64
C PRO A 110 -19.12 10.85 -6.12
N ALA A 111 -17.83 11.02 -6.41
CA ALA A 111 -16.80 10.16 -5.83
C ALA A 111 -16.62 10.41 -4.32
N THR A 112 -16.71 11.65 -3.86
CA THR A 112 -16.68 12.01 -2.44
C THR A 112 -17.92 11.50 -1.71
N GLU A 113 -19.12 11.67 -2.29
CA GLU A 113 -20.35 11.11 -1.71
C GLU A 113 -20.32 9.59 -1.56
N LYS A 114 -19.64 8.88 -2.50
CA LYS A 114 -19.41 7.43 -2.33
C LYS A 114 -18.53 7.11 -1.14
N PHE A 115 -17.49 7.91 -0.90
CA PHE A 115 -16.62 7.72 0.24
C PHE A 115 -17.36 7.97 1.56
N GLU A 116 -18.19 9.02 1.65
CA GLU A 116 -19.02 9.32 2.82
C GLU A 116 -20.03 8.18 3.13
N LYS A 117 -20.60 7.55 2.10
CA LYS A 117 -21.43 6.35 2.28
C LYS A 117 -20.66 5.15 2.83
N ILE A 118 -19.36 5.05 2.52
CA ILE A 118 -18.50 4.01 3.09
C ILE A 118 -18.19 4.32 4.55
N GLU A 119 -17.99 5.60 4.92
CA GLU A 119 -17.82 6.03 6.30
C GLU A 119 -19.02 5.64 7.16
N THR A 120 -20.25 5.92 6.71
CA THR A 120 -21.48 5.54 7.43
C THR A 120 -21.62 4.02 7.61
N LYS A 121 -21.29 3.23 6.57
CA LYS A 121 -21.26 1.77 6.71
C LYS A 121 -20.19 1.26 7.68
N ALA A 122 -19.08 1.98 7.78
CA ALA A 122 -17.97 1.60 8.64
C ALA A 122 -18.26 1.80 10.13
N GLU A 123 -19.26 2.62 10.49
CA GLU A 123 -19.67 2.87 11.87
C GLU A 123 -20.20 1.62 12.59
N GLU A 124 -20.63 0.59 11.83
CA GLU A 124 -21.13 -0.67 12.39
C GLU A 124 -20.06 -1.47 13.18
N LEU A 125 -18.78 -1.29 12.87
CA LEU A 125 -17.67 -2.04 13.49
C LEU A 125 -16.47 -1.14 13.78
N ALA A 126 -15.99 -1.09 15.01
CA ALA A 126 -14.85 -0.27 15.42
C ALA A 126 -13.57 -0.54 14.60
N SER A 127 -13.38 -1.76 14.11
CA SER A 127 -12.25 -2.13 13.26
C SER A 127 -12.36 -1.52 11.86
N THR A 128 -13.55 -1.43 11.29
CA THR A 128 -13.80 -0.80 9.99
C THR A 128 -13.69 0.72 10.07
N GLN A 129 -14.15 1.34 11.17
CA GLN A 129 -13.96 2.78 11.41
C GLN A 129 -12.49 3.19 11.34
N LYS A 130 -11.63 2.49 12.09
CA LYS A 130 -10.18 2.78 12.10
C LYS A 130 -9.55 2.73 10.71
N VAL A 131 -9.94 1.77 9.89
CA VAL A 131 -9.42 1.63 8.53
C VAL A 131 -9.89 2.78 7.64
N VAL A 132 -11.15 3.17 7.72
CA VAL A 132 -11.68 4.30 6.94
C VAL A 132 -11.06 5.62 7.38
N GLU A 133 -10.84 5.84 8.67
CA GLU A 133 -10.12 7.00 9.20
C GLU A 133 -8.69 7.11 8.66
N LEU A 134 -7.98 5.98 8.51
CA LEU A 134 -6.65 5.98 7.89
C LEU A 134 -6.69 6.45 6.43
N TYR A 135 -7.63 5.95 5.65
CA TYR A 135 -7.82 6.39 4.26
C TYR A 135 -8.28 7.85 4.15
N LYS A 136 -9.09 8.32 5.10
CA LYS A 136 -9.49 9.73 5.18
C LYS A 136 -8.29 10.64 5.42
N LYS A 137 -7.43 10.29 6.38
CA LYS A 137 -6.18 11.01 6.64
C LYS A 137 -5.27 11.03 5.42
N GLU A 138 -5.09 9.89 4.75
CA GLU A 138 -4.32 9.82 3.50
C GLU A 138 -4.86 10.77 2.42
N LEU A 139 -6.19 10.84 2.28
CA LEU A 139 -6.83 11.74 1.33
C LEU A 139 -6.58 13.21 1.69
N GLU A 140 -6.70 13.57 2.97
CA GLU A 140 -6.47 14.94 3.46
C GLU A 140 -5.00 15.36 3.32
N GLU A 141 -4.05 14.50 3.67
CA GLU A 141 -2.62 14.75 3.52
C GLU A 141 -2.24 14.99 2.06
N LYS A 142 -2.72 14.15 1.15
CA LYS A 142 -2.46 14.30 -0.28
C LYS A 142 -3.11 15.56 -0.86
N LYS A 143 -4.27 15.99 -0.37
CA LYS A 143 -4.90 17.25 -0.74
C LYS A 143 -4.08 18.45 -0.25
N LYS A 144 -3.53 18.41 0.96
CA LYS A 144 -2.69 19.48 1.52
C LYS A 144 -1.39 19.66 0.74
N ILE A 145 -0.69 18.57 0.43
CA ILE A 145 0.57 18.61 -0.34
C ILE A 145 0.37 19.28 -1.71
N LYS A 146 -0.82 19.09 -2.32
CA LYS A 146 -1.15 19.67 -3.63
C LYS A 146 -1.63 21.12 -3.56
N SER A 147 -2.11 21.59 -2.41
CA SER A 147 -2.56 22.97 -2.22
C SER A 147 -1.40 23.93 -1.92
N GLU A 148 -0.20 23.44 -1.58
CA GLU A 148 0.98 24.29 -1.45
C GLU A 148 1.45 24.75 -2.84
N PRO A 149 1.53 26.09 -3.07
CA PRO A 149 1.97 26.60 -4.36
C PRO A 149 3.42 26.20 -4.60
N LYS A 150 3.65 25.40 -5.65
CA LYS A 150 5.02 25.15 -6.12
C LYS A 150 5.70 26.50 -6.31
N PRO A 151 6.92 26.73 -5.80
CA PRO A 151 7.64 27.97 -6.02
C PRO A 151 7.76 28.17 -7.55
N LYS A 152 7.16 29.25 -8.04
CA LYS A 152 7.23 29.67 -9.44
C LYS A 152 8.69 29.97 -9.74
N THR A 153 9.39 29.09 -10.42
CA THR A 153 10.62 29.40 -11.12
C THR A 153 10.27 30.40 -12.21
N LYS A 154 10.54 31.67 -11.97
CA LYS A 154 10.45 32.72 -12.98
C LYS A 154 11.41 32.37 -14.12
N PRO A 155 10.99 32.49 -15.39
CA PRO A 155 11.95 32.44 -16.49
C PRO A 155 12.86 33.66 -16.34
N VAL A 156 14.16 33.41 -16.20
CA VAL A 156 15.18 34.46 -16.21
C VAL A 156 15.35 34.90 -17.67
N SER A 157 14.83 36.10 -17.98
CA SER A 157 15.22 36.84 -19.17
C SER A 157 16.72 37.14 -19.10
N THR A 158 17.45 36.71 -20.10
CA THR A 158 18.82 37.14 -20.39
C THR A 158 18.80 38.61 -20.80
N ASN A 159 19.49 39.49 -20.06
CA ASN A 159 20.30 40.56 -20.63
C ASN A 159 21.26 41.13 -19.58
N ASP A 160 22.53 41.05 -19.97
CA ASP A 160 23.67 41.95 -19.75
C ASP A 160 24.31 42.13 -18.36
N SER A 161 25.58 41.64 -18.38
CA SER A 161 26.83 42.25 -17.88
C SER A 161 26.93 42.69 -16.44
N ASP A 162 27.63 41.98 -15.58
CA ASP A 162 28.99 42.29 -15.12
C ASP A 162 29.40 41.45 -13.90
N SER A 163 30.63 40.93 -13.94
CA SER A 163 31.55 40.51 -12.87
C SER A 163 31.06 39.78 -11.59
N SER A 164 31.36 38.44 -11.58
CA SER A 164 31.90 37.59 -10.45
C SER A 164 31.03 37.29 -9.22
N PRO A 165 31.12 36.10 -8.60
CA PRO A 165 32.01 34.97 -8.79
C PRO A 165 31.31 33.65 -9.22
N VAL A 166 32.05 32.77 -9.83
CA VAL A 166 31.68 31.43 -10.31
C VAL A 166 31.12 30.57 -9.18
N VAL A 167 29.80 30.45 -9.12
CA VAL A 167 29.13 29.39 -8.37
C VAL A 167 29.12 28.15 -9.28
N LYS A 168 29.89 27.13 -8.90
CA LYS A 168 29.89 25.83 -9.58
C LYS A 168 28.46 25.29 -9.63
N PRO A 169 27.96 24.82 -10.80
CA PRO A 169 26.64 24.22 -10.89
C PRO A 169 26.57 22.99 -10.00
N ILE A 170 25.53 22.91 -9.16
CA ILE A 170 25.21 21.70 -8.37
C ILE A 170 24.98 20.57 -9.38
N PRO A 171 25.75 19.46 -9.33
CA PRO A 171 25.59 18.37 -10.27
C PRO A 171 24.18 17.80 -10.12
N LYS A 172 23.47 17.66 -11.24
CA LYS A 172 22.17 16.96 -11.28
C LYS A 172 22.37 15.56 -10.69
N PRO A 173 21.44 15.05 -9.86
CA PRO A 173 21.56 13.71 -9.31
C PRO A 173 21.71 12.71 -10.46
N VAL A 174 22.84 12.00 -10.47
CA VAL A 174 23.15 11.00 -11.48
C VAL A 174 22.16 9.85 -11.31
N ASP A 175 21.41 9.51 -12.37
CA ASP A 175 20.53 8.34 -12.34
C ASP A 175 21.37 7.07 -12.30
N VAL A 176 21.51 6.48 -11.12
CA VAL A 176 22.28 5.25 -10.87
C VAL A 176 21.83 4.09 -11.74
N PHE A 177 20.57 4.08 -12.21
CA PHE A 177 19.99 3.02 -13.03
C PHE A 177 20.15 3.25 -14.55
N ALA A 178 20.73 4.37 -14.98
CA ALA A 178 20.94 4.65 -16.40
C ALA A 178 21.68 3.52 -17.15
N PRO A 179 22.73 2.89 -16.60
CA PRO A 179 23.44 1.80 -17.28
C PRO A 179 22.58 0.56 -17.55
N LEU A 180 21.51 0.34 -16.78
CA LEU A 180 20.62 -0.81 -16.97
C LEU A 180 19.70 -0.67 -18.18
N GLN A 181 19.49 0.54 -18.70
CA GLN A 181 18.61 0.77 -19.85
C GLN A 181 19.20 0.20 -21.15
N GLU A 182 20.51 -0.05 -21.18
CA GLU A 182 21.20 -0.65 -22.33
C GLU A 182 21.15 -2.19 -22.32
N THR A 183 20.96 -2.81 -21.12
CA THR A 183 21.06 -4.27 -20.94
C THR A 183 19.73 -4.93 -20.59
N LEU A 184 18.81 -4.20 -19.99
CA LEU A 184 17.51 -4.71 -19.51
C LEU A 184 16.34 -4.03 -20.21
N SER A 185 15.24 -4.77 -20.33
CA SER A 185 13.98 -4.20 -20.84
C SER A 185 13.43 -3.12 -19.89
N PRO A 186 12.64 -2.17 -20.39
CA PRO A 186 12.03 -1.12 -19.54
C PRO A 186 11.24 -1.64 -18.33
N LYS A 187 10.61 -2.83 -18.46
CA LYS A 187 9.89 -3.49 -17.37
C LYS A 187 10.82 -4.01 -16.28
N GLU A 188 11.96 -4.58 -16.68
CA GLU A 188 12.97 -5.09 -15.74
C GLU A 188 13.68 -3.95 -15.01
N VAL A 189 14.04 -2.87 -15.69
CA VAL A 189 14.57 -1.65 -15.07
C VAL A 189 13.59 -1.07 -14.06
N TRP A 190 12.31 -1.00 -14.42
CA TRP A 190 11.25 -0.54 -13.51
C TRP A 190 11.13 -1.43 -12.27
N LEU A 191 11.22 -2.76 -12.44
CA LEU A 191 11.15 -3.72 -11.33
C LEU A 191 12.32 -3.52 -10.36
N VAL A 192 13.55 -3.40 -10.88
CA VAL A 192 14.76 -3.15 -10.08
C VAL A 192 14.63 -1.84 -9.30
N ARG A 193 14.21 -0.75 -9.94
CA ARG A 193 13.95 0.53 -9.27
C ARG A 193 12.94 0.41 -8.14
N ARG A 194 11.84 -0.33 -8.37
CA ARG A 194 10.77 -0.52 -7.37
C ARG A 194 11.24 -1.32 -6.17
N VAL A 195 12.05 -2.35 -6.38
CA VAL A 195 12.65 -3.16 -5.31
C VAL A 195 13.55 -2.29 -4.43
N PHE A 196 14.48 -1.53 -5.02
CA PHE A 196 15.37 -0.65 -4.24
C PHE A 196 14.63 0.48 -3.54
N LYS A 197 13.58 1.03 -4.15
CA LYS A 197 12.72 2.01 -3.49
C LYS A 197 12.04 1.40 -2.25
N SER A 198 11.49 0.20 -2.36
CA SER A 198 10.86 -0.50 -1.24
C SER A 198 11.85 -0.77 -0.10
N PHE A 199 13.10 -1.14 -0.41
CA PHE A 199 14.15 -1.29 0.60
C PHE A 199 14.49 0.05 1.27
N SER A 200 14.64 1.12 0.50
CA SER A 200 14.95 2.44 1.04
C SER A 200 13.84 2.99 1.95
N ASP A 201 12.57 2.80 1.55
CA ASP A 201 11.41 3.29 2.29
C ASP A 201 11.18 2.54 3.61
N ASN A 202 11.59 1.26 3.70
CA ASN A 202 11.39 0.41 4.88
C ASN A 202 12.65 0.21 5.73
N CYS A 203 13.76 0.86 5.42
CA CYS A 203 15.02 0.67 6.11
C CYS A 203 15.26 1.75 7.18
N PRO A 204 15.77 1.38 8.38
CA PRO A 204 16.23 2.34 9.37
C PRO A 204 17.30 3.28 8.80
N GLU A 205 17.29 4.55 9.24
CA GLU A 205 18.25 5.59 8.78
C GLU A 205 19.71 5.14 8.82
N ALA A 206 20.10 4.37 9.88
CA ALA A 206 21.44 3.84 10.05
C ALA A 206 21.93 2.95 8.88
N ASN A 207 21.00 2.32 8.15
CA ASN A 207 21.31 1.37 7.09
C ASN A 207 21.11 1.93 5.67
N LYS A 208 20.66 3.17 5.53
CA LYS A 208 20.43 3.80 4.20
C LYS A 208 21.68 3.84 3.34
N LYS A 209 22.84 4.11 3.95
CA LYS A 209 24.12 4.13 3.26
C LYS A 209 24.46 2.76 2.67
N LEU A 210 24.20 1.69 3.42
CA LEU A 210 24.43 0.31 2.97
C LEU A 210 23.55 -0.04 1.77
N ILE A 211 22.30 0.43 1.75
CA ILE A 211 21.37 0.23 0.62
C ILE A 211 21.85 0.95 -0.63
N GLU A 212 22.36 2.18 -0.51
CA GLU A 212 22.92 2.89 -1.66
C GLU A 212 24.18 2.20 -2.22
N GLU A 213 25.05 1.68 -1.38
CA GLU A 213 26.21 0.88 -1.78
C GLU A 213 25.79 -0.42 -2.50
N LEU A 214 24.79 -1.13 -1.94
CA LEU A 214 24.23 -2.35 -2.54
C LEU A 214 23.59 -2.05 -3.90
N LYS A 215 22.87 -0.96 -4.03
CA LYS A 215 22.24 -0.49 -5.26
C LYS A 215 23.27 -0.28 -6.36
N ILE A 216 24.38 0.40 -6.06
CA ILE A 216 25.48 0.63 -7.01
C ILE A 216 26.13 -0.69 -7.44
N MET A 217 26.34 -1.62 -6.49
CA MET A 217 26.92 -2.93 -6.76
C MET A 217 26.02 -3.75 -7.70
N VAL A 218 24.74 -3.88 -7.39
CA VAL A 218 23.78 -4.67 -8.20
C VAL A 218 23.61 -4.07 -9.60
N VAL A 219 23.54 -2.74 -9.73
CA VAL A 219 23.44 -2.07 -11.03
C VAL A 219 24.70 -2.36 -11.87
N ARG A 220 25.88 -2.30 -11.27
CA ARG A 220 27.15 -2.61 -11.96
C ARG A 220 27.20 -4.06 -12.45
N ASP A 221 26.73 -5.00 -11.64
CA ASP A 221 26.77 -6.44 -11.99
C ASP A 221 25.73 -6.80 -13.07
N LEU A 222 24.55 -6.19 -13.03
CA LEU A 222 23.52 -6.37 -14.06
C LEU A 222 23.87 -5.69 -15.40
N ALA A 223 24.62 -4.59 -15.36
CA ALA A 223 25.06 -3.88 -16.57
C ALA A 223 26.24 -4.57 -17.30
N LYS A 224 26.87 -5.58 -16.70
CA LYS A 224 27.96 -6.36 -17.32
C LYS A 224 27.48 -7.56 -18.15
N LYS A 225 26.19 -7.87 -18.12
CA LYS A 225 25.58 -8.94 -18.92
C LYS A 225 25.11 -8.45 -20.27
#